data_7a527803927588b6c5e4cb023be2ce04
#
_entry.id   7a527803927588b6c5e4cb023be2ce04
#
_cell.length_a   1.000
_cell.length_b   1.000
_cell.length_c   1.000
_cell.angle_alpha   90.00
_cell.angle_beta   90.00
_cell.angle_gamma   90.00
#
_symmetry.space_group_name_H-M   'P 1'
#
loop_
_entity.id
_entity.type
_entity.pdbx_description
1 polymer ?
#
loop_
_entity_poly.entity_id
_entity_poly.type
_entity_poly.pdbx_seq_one_letter_code
_entity_poly.pdbx_strand_id
1 'polypeptide(L)'
;MYKREIELSGHIIDSLTLPKTMDIIMDKGGDFDILEFDIGKRKSDTSKAKIMVSAESPDILNSILDELNFIGVSISEIEEVNLVPSPKDQVAPEGFYSTSHHVTHIYYKGEWILVEEIEMDCLIVIDEENKTARCKPIADIKEGDLIVVGREGVKITPPQRSRGI
;
A
#
# COMPACT_ATOMS: atom_id res chain seq x y z
N MET A 1 0.48 14.99 3.60
CA MET A 1 -0.89 14.46 3.50
C MET A 1 -0.91 13.03 3.97
N TYR A 2 -1.86 12.67 4.79
CA TYR A 2 -1.99 11.32 5.36
C TYR A 2 -2.98 10.51 4.55
N LYS A 3 -2.65 9.26 4.25
CA LYS A 3 -3.45 8.39 3.37
C LYS A 3 -3.73 7.04 4.02
N ARG A 4 -4.88 6.47 3.72
CA ARG A 4 -5.25 5.12 4.16
C ARG A 4 -6.09 4.45 3.09
N GLU A 5 -5.79 3.19 2.82
CA GLU A 5 -6.60 2.39 1.91
C GLU A 5 -7.77 1.75 2.67
N ILE A 6 -8.96 1.83 2.08
CA ILE A 6 -10.15 1.16 2.59
C ILE A 6 -10.70 0.22 1.54
N GLU A 7 -11.41 -0.80 1.98
CA GLU A 7 -12.04 -1.77 1.11
C GLU A 7 -13.53 -1.86 1.44
N LEU A 8 -14.37 -1.75 0.39
CA LEU A 8 -15.79 -2.03 0.47
C LEU A 8 -16.07 -3.30 -0.31
N SER A 9 -16.78 -4.25 0.29
CA SER A 9 -17.17 -5.49 -0.37
C SER A 9 -18.60 -5.85 0.00
N GLY A 10 -19.21 -6.68 -0.83
CA GLY A 10 -20.60 -7.11 -0.65
C GLY A 10 -21.57 -6.36 -1.57
N HIS A 11 -22.78 -6.10 -1.08
CA HIS A 11 -23.83 -5.42 -1.85
C HIS A 11 -23.74 -3.90 -1.70
N ILE A 12 -22.57 -3.34 -2.03
CA ILE A 12 -22.25 -1.92 -1.79
C ILE A 12 -23.13 -0.95 -2.58
N ILE A 13 -23.67 -1.38 -3.72
CA ILE A 13 -24.56 -0.56 -4.56
C ILE A 13 -25.97 -0.56 -4.00
N ASP A 14 -26.50 -1.74 -3.69
CA ASP A 14 -27.86 -1.87 -3.17
C ASP A 14 -28.05 -1.28 -1.78
N SER A 15 -27.00 -1.34 -0.94
CA SER A 15 -27.04 -0.80 0.42
C SER A 15 -26.67 0.68 0.52
N LEU A 16 -26.35 1.34 -0.61
CA LEU A 16 -25.91 2.72 -0.68
C LEU A 16 -24.63 2.99 0.13
N THR A 17 -23.85 1.94 0.44
CA THR A 17 -22.62 2.06 1.22
C THR A 17 -21.57 2.92 0.52
N LEU A 18 -21.42 2.78 -0.79
CA LEU A 18 -20.45 3.55 -1.56
C LEU A 18 -20.77 5.05 -1.55
N PRO A 19 -21.98 5.52 -1.88
CA PRO A 19 -22.32 6.94 -1.75
C PRO A 19 -22.17 7.48 -0.33
N LYS A 20 -22.55 6.73 0.70
CA LYS A 20 -22.36 7.14 2.11
C LYS A 20 -20.89 7.31 2.46
N THR A 21 -20.04 6.39 1.98
CA THR A 21 -18.60 6.47 2.20
C THR A 21 -18.00 7.75 1.60
N MET A 22 -18.38 8.06 0.36
CA MET A 22 -17.91 9.27 -0.31
C MET A 22 -18.39 10.52 0.43
N ASP A 23 -19.64 10.56 0.86
CA ASP A 23 -20.20 11.68 1.60
C ASP A 23 -19.49 11.91 2.93
N ILE A 24 -19.22 10.86 3.68
CA ILE A 24 -18.47 10.95 4.95
C ILE A 24 -17.09 11.53 4.73
N ILE A 25 -16.37 11.05 3.73
CA ILE A 25 -15.00 11.53 3.42
C ILE A 25 -15.02 13.01 3.09
N MET A 26 -15.91 13.43 2.21
CA MET A 26 -16.02 14.83 1.78
C MET A 26 -16.51 15.76 2.90
N ASP A 27 -17.50 15.34 3.68
CA ASP A 27 -18.07 16.13 4.78
C ASP A 27 -17.06 16.40 5.88
N LYS A 28 -16.12 15.49 6.10
CA LYS A 28 -15.06 15.65 7.10
C LYS A 28 -13.81 16.37 6.58
N GLY A 29 -13.81 16.77 5.32
CA GLY A 29 -12.71 17.50 4.70
C GLY A 29 -11.60 16.63 4.14
N GLY A 30 -11.87 15.36 3.89
CA GLY A 30 -10.93 14.46 3.22
C GLY A 30 -11.14 14.40 1.72
N ASP A 31 -10.22 13.75 1.04
CA ASP A 31 -10.29 13.42 -0.37
C ASP A 31 -10.20 11.90 -0.56
N PHE A 32 -10.61 11.43 -1.72
CA PHE A 32 -10.50 10.01 -2.04
C PHE A 32 -10.15 9.79 -3.52
N ASP A 33 -9.48 8.66 -3.76
CA ASP A 33 -9.21 8.14 -5.11
C ASP A 33 -9.69 6.70 -5.18
N ILE A 34 -10.41 6.35 -6.22
CA ILE A 34 -10.86 4.97 -6.43
C ILE A 34 -9.72 4.19 -7.09
N LEU A 35 -9.17 3.22 -6.37
CA LEU A 35 -8.05 2.41 -6.85
C LEU A 35 -8.51 1.22 -7.68
N GLU A 36 -9.59 0.60 -7.27
CA GLU A 36 -10.13 -0.58 -7.91
C GLU A 36 -11.64 -0.59 -7.72
N PHE A 37 -12.37 -0.94 -8.77
CA PHE A 37 -13.81 -1.01 -8.72
C PHE A 37 -14.30 -2.19 -9.57
N ASP A 38 -14.87 -3.20 -8.90
CA ASP A 38 -15.38 -4.39 -9.54
C ASP A 38 -16.85 -4.55 -9.17
N ILE A 39 -17.72 -4.35 -10.14
CA ILE A 39 -19.17 -4.41 -9.94
C ILE A 39 -19.68 -5.78 -10.39
N GLY A 40 -20.43 -6.46 -9.51
CA GLY A 40 -21.15 -7.67 -9.86
C GLY A 40 -22.22 -7.41 -10.92
N LYS A 41 -22.32 -8.30 -11.90
CA LYS A 41 -23.26 -8.15 -13.02
C LYS A 41 -24.70 -8.54 -12.68
N ARG A 42 -24.88 -9.31 -11.61
CA ARG A 42 -26.19 -9.80 -11.17
C ARG A 42 -26.46 -9.32 -9.76
N LYS A 43 -27.75 -9.25 -9.38
CA LYS A 43 -28.15 -8.86 -8.02
C LYS A 43 -27.56 -9.76 -6.93
N SER A 44 -27.28 -11.01 -7.26
CA SER A 44 -26.66 -11.98 -6.34
C SER A 44 -25.14 -11.85 -6.25
N ASP A 45 -24.51 -11.13 -7.18
CA ASP A 45 -23.08 -10.97 -7.20
C ASP A 45 -22.63 -9.88 -6.24
N THR A 46 -21.53 -10.11 -5.54
CA THR A 46 -20.93 -9.09 -4.68
C THR A 46 -20.07 -8.14 -5.49
N SER A 47 -20.05 -6.89 -5.09
CA SER A 47 -19.17 -5.87 -5.65
C SER A 47 -18.05 -5.56 -4.70
N LYS A 48 -16.91 -5.07 -5.21
CA LYS A 48 -15.73 -4.75 -4.44
C LYS A 48 -15.17 -3.42 -4.91
N ALA A 49 -14.78 -2.59 -3.96
CA ALA A 49 -14.12 -1.32 -4.25
C ALA A 49 -12.95 -1.11 -3.29
N LYS A 50 -11.83 -0.64 -3.82
CA LYS A 50 -10.69 -0.17 -3.03
C LYS A 50 -10.55 1.32 -3.24
N ILE A 51 -10.48 2.05 -2.15
CA ILE A 51 -10.45 3.51 -2.16
C ILE A 51 -9.30 3.98 -1.29
N MET A 52 -8.51 4.91 -1.81
CA MET A 52 -7.49 5.60 -1.04
C MET A 52 -8.11 6.87 -0.44
N VAL A 53 -8.19 6.92 0.88
CA VAL A 53 -8.66 8.09 1.61
C VAL A 53 -7.46 8.93 2.03
N SER A 54 -7.53 10.23 1.80
CA SER A 54 -6.48 11.15 2.20
C SER A 54 -7.03 12.34 2.99
N ALA A 55 -6.21 12.86 3.89
CA ALA A 55 -6.56 14.01 4.72
C ALA A 55 -5.31 14.81 5.07
N GLU A 56 -5.48 16.09 5.37
CA GLU A 56 -4.37 16.98 5.71
C GLU A 56 -3.80 16.73 7.09
N SER A 57 -4.57 16.15 8.00
CA SER A 57 -4.10 15.83 9.35
C SER A 57 -4.45 14.41 9.76
N PRO A 58 -3.66 13.78 10.67
CA PRO A 58 -3.99 12.45 11.17
C PRO A 58 -5.32 12.43 11.94
N ASP A 59 -5.68 13.51 12.60
CA ASP A 59 -6.94 13.59 13.36
C ASP A 59 -8.16 13.53 12.43
N ILE A 60 -8.11 14.24 11.30
CA ILE A 60 -9.16 14.21 10.28
C ILE A 60 -9.25 12.79 9.69
N LEU A 61 -8.13 12.21 9.32
CA LEU A 61 -8.10 10.86 8.76
C LEU A 61 -8.69 9.83 9.74
N ASN A 62 -8.27 9.86 10.99
CA ASN A 62 -8.79 8.95 12.01
C ASN A 62 -10.29 9.14 12.24
N SER A 63 -10.77 10.38 12.24
CA SER A 63 -12.20 10.67 12.35
C SER A 63 -13.00 10.07 11.20
N ILE A 64 -12.50 10.17 9.98
CA ILE A 64 -13.10 9.56 8.79
C ILE A 64 -13.14 8.04 8.93
N LEU A 65 -12.02 7.43 9.29
CA LEU A 65 -11.90 5.98 9.41
C LEU A 65 -12.80 5.42 10.51
N ASP A 66 -12.91 6.10 11.64
CA ASP A 66 -13.80 5.69 12.75
C ASP A 66 -15.26 5.66 12.30
N GLU A 67 -15.70 6.70 11.59
CA GLU A 67 -17.08 6.75 11.10
C GLU A 67 -17.34 5.71 10.01
N LEU A 68 -16.38 5.49 9.11
CA LEU A 68 -16.47 4.44 8.09
C LEU A 68 -16.54 3.05 8.72
N ASN A 69 -15.74 2.80 9.74
CA ASN A 69 -15.77 1.53 10.46
C ASN A 69 -17.14 1.31 11.14
N PHE A 70 -17.72 2.36 11.65
CA PHE A 70 -19.05 2.30 12.27
C PHE A 70 -20.15 1.86 11.29
N ILE A 71 -20.06 2.26 10.01
CA ILE A 71 -21.03 1.85 8.98
C ILE A 71 -20.68 0.51 8.32
N GLY A 72 -19.64 -0.18 8.80
CA GLY A 72 -19.29 -1.52 8.32
C GLY A 72 -18.27 -1.58 7.19
N VAL A 73 -17.59 -0.49 6.91
CA VAL A 73 -16.48 -0.49 5.93
C VAL A 73 -15.25 -1.14 6.54
N SER A 74 -14.65 -2.06 5.82
CA SER A 74 -13.38 -2.68 6.22
C SER A 74 -12.22 -1.76 5.92
N ILE A 75 -11.39 -1.52 6.92
CA ILE A 75 -10.17 -0.73 6.77
C ILE A 75 -9.02 -1.69 6.61
N SER A 76 -8.30 -1.56 5.49
CA SER A 76 -7.07 -2.33 5.28
C SER A 76 -6.00 -1.79 6.22
N GLU A 77 -5.52 -2.63 7.12
CA GLU A 77 -4.34 -2.31 7.92
C GLU A 77 -3.11 -2.46 7.02
N ILE A 78 -2.67 -1.35 6.44
CA ILE A 78 -1.43 -1.34 5.69
C ILE A 78 -0.32 -1.05 6.68
N GLU A 79 0.51 -2.06 6.92
CA GLU A 79 1.68 -1.90 7.75
C GLU A 79 2.81 -1.25 6.93
N GLU A 80 3.55 -0.36 7.56
CA GLU A 80 4.76 0.19 6.96
C GLU A 80 5.86 -0.87 6.90
N VAL A 81 6.80 -0.70 5.97
CA VAL A 81 7.99 -1.54 5.90
C VAL A 81 8.80 -1.44 7.18
N ASN A 82 9.39 -2.55 7.57
CA ASN A 82 10.37 -2.60 8.65
C ASN A 82 11.76 -2.42 8.05
N LEU A 83 12.56 -1.55 8.65
CA LEU A 83 13.89 -1.22 8.18
C LEU A 83 14.93 -1.59 9.22
N VAL A 84 16.00 -2.22 8.78
CA VAL A 84 17.16 -2.54 9.62
C VAL A 84 18.42 -2.09 8.89
N PRO A 85 19.32 -1.36 9.56
CA PRO A 85 20.57 -0.99 8.93
C PRO A 85 21.47 -2.20 8.70
N SER A 86 22.17 -2.21 7.58
CA SER A 86 23.17 -3.24 7.32
C SER A 86 24.27 -3.18 8.37
N PRO A 87 24.66 -4.32 8.99
CA PRO A 87 25.69 -4.32 10.02
C PRO A 87 27.11 -4.10 9.48
N LYS A 88 27.32 -4.39 8.21
CA LYS A 88 28.63 -4.26 7.53
C LYS A 88 28.42 -4.14 6.03
N ASP A 89 29.49 -3.72 5.33
CA ASP A 89 29.49 -3.75 3.86
C ASP A 89 29.24 -5.17 3.36
N GLN A 90 28.40 -5.29 2.34
CA GLN A 90 28.08 -6.56 1.67
C GLN A 90 27.42 -7.61 2.58
N VAL A 91 26.77 -7.17 3.66
CA VAL A 91 26.09 -8.07 4.59
C VAL A 91 24.60 -7.69 4.66
N ALA A 92 23.75 -8.68 4.41
CA ALA A 92 22.31 -8.54 4.57
C ALA A 92 21.93 -8.73 6.04
N PRO A 93 21.06 -7.87 6.60
CA PRO A 93 20.52 -8.11 7.94
C PRO A 93 19.63 -9.35 7.95
N GLU A 94 19.50 -9.97 9.12
CA GLU A 94 18.65 -11.14 9.26
C GLU A 94 17.20 -10.82 8.89
N GLY A 95 16.58 -11.70 8.13
CA GLY A 95 15.18 -11.53 7.71
C GLY A 95 14.98 -10.53 6.58
N PHE A 96 16.02 -10.14 5.87
CA PHE A 96 15.88 -9.21 4.77
C PHE A 96 14.90 -9.72 3.70
N TYR A 97 14.18 -8.78 3.06
CA TYR A 97 13.29 -9.11 1.96
C TYR A 97 14.11 -9.31 0.68
N SER A 98 14.01 -10.51 0.10
CA SER A 98 14.65 -10.84 -1.18
C SER A 98 13.70 -10.51 -2.33
N THR A 99 14.17 -9.70 -3.27
CA THR A 99 13.34 -9.20 -4.36
C THR A 99 13.07 -10.26 -5.44
N SER A 100 11.95 -10.10 -6.12
CA SER A 100 11.66 -10.76 -7.39
C SER A 100 11.91 -9.78 -8.54
N HIS A 101 11.64 -10.22 -9.77
CA HIS A 101 11.72 -9.33 -10.95
C HIS A 101 10.43 -8.55 -11.22
N HIS A 102 9.41 -8.73 -10.37
CA HIS A 102 8.13 -8.03 -10.53
C HIS A 102 8.18 -6.60 -10.01
N VAL A 103 7.34 -5.74 -10.57
CA VAL A 103 7.16 -4.39 -10.07
C VAL A 103 6.81 -4.45 -8.58
N THR A 104 7.59 -3.75 -7.78
CA THR A 104 7.48 -3.78 -6.32
C THR A 104 7.31 -2.36 -5.79
N HIS A 105 6.37 -2.20 -4.87
CA HIS A 105 6.16 -0.97 -4.12
C HIS A 105 6.34 -1.27 -2.63
N ILE A 106 6.81 -0.28 -1.90
CA ILE A 106 6.89 -0.34 -0.44
C ILE A 106 6.06 0.78 0.17
N TYR A 107 5.47 0.53 1.33
CA TYR A 107 4.72 1.53 2.08
C TYR A 107 5.60 2.15 3.16
N TYR A 108 5.92 3.43 2.98
CA TYR A 108 6.85 4.15 3.84
C TYR A 108 6.35 5.58 4.09
N LYS A 109 6.24 5.95 5.36
CA LYS A 109 5.74 7.27 5.80
C LYS A 109 4.44 7.69 5.13
N GLY A 110 3.50 6.76 5.07
CA GLY A 110 2.16 7.02 4.55
C GLY A 110 2.02 7.03 3.03
N GLU A 111 3.04 6.61 2.31
CA GLU A 111 3.04 6.59 0.84
C GLU A 111 3.54 5.27 0.27
N TRP A 112 2.97 4.88 -0.86
CA TRP A 112 3.52 3.80 -1.66
C TRP A 112 4.65 4.33 -2.53
N ILE A 113 5.85 3.76 -2.38
CA ILE A 113 7.03 4.14 -3.13
C ILE A 113 7.41 3.00 -4.07
N LEU A 114 7.59 3.34 -5.37
CA LEU A 114 8.08 2.38 -6.35
C LEU A 114 9.55 2.06 -6.07
N VAL A 115 9.88 0.77 -6.02
CA VAL A 115 11.27 0.33 -5.91
C VAL A 115 11.93 0.45 -7.29
N GLU A 116 12.94 1.30 -7.38
CA GLU A 116 13.71 1.53 -8.62
C GLU A 116 14.70 0.39 -8.87
N GLU A 117 15.01 0.16 -10.14
CA GLU A 117 16.01 -0.82 -10.60
C GLU A 117 15.74 -2.25 -10.09
N ILE A 118 14.48 -2.67 -10.15
CA ILE A 118 14.08 -3.98 -9.62
C ILE A 118 14.79 -5.13 -10.34
N GLU A 119 15.43 -6.00 -9.57
CA GLU A 119 16.08 -7.22 -10.02
C GLU A 119 15.76 -8.34 -9.04
N MET A 120 15.86 -9.58 -9.52
CA MET A 120 15.68 -10.77 -8.68
C MET A 120 16.85 -10.95 -7.72
N ASP A 121 16.55 -11.46 -6.52
CA ASP A 121 17.53 -11.81 -5.49
C ASP A 121 18.39 -10.64 -5.00
N CYS A 122 17.80 -9.47 -4.93
CA CYS A 122 18.43 -8.27 -4.42
C CYS A 122 17.77 -7.78 -3.12
N LEU A 123 18.34 -6.74 -2.54
CA LEU A 123 17.83 -6.09 -1.35
C LEU A 123 17.19 -4.76 -1.72
N ILE A 124 16.21 -4.33 -0.92
CA ILE A 124 15.60 -3.00 -1.09
C ILE A 124 16.22 -2.06 -0.09
N VAL A 125 16.89 -1.01 -0.59
CA VAL A 125 17.52 0.03 0.21
C VAL A 125 16.71 1.31 0.11
N ILE A 126 16.44 1.93 1.26
CA ILE A 126 15.66 3.16 1.36
C ILE A 126 16.57 4.35 1.61
N ASP A 127 16.37 5.42 0.82
CA ASP A 127 16.94 6.74 1.05
C ASP A 127 15.90 7.60 1.77
N GLU A 128 16.10 7.84 3.06
CA GLU A 128 15.14 8.60 3.87
C GLU A 128 15.07 10.07 3.49
N GLU A 129 16.17 10.67 3.06
CA GLU A 129 16.20 12.08 2.68
C GLU A 129 15.35 12.35 1.45
N ASN A 130 15.49 11.52 0.43
CA ASN A 130 14.78 11.67 -0.84
C ASN A 130 13.46 10.90 -0.90
N LYS A 131 13.15 10.09 0.12
CA LYS A 131 12.00 9.18 0.13
C LYS A 131 11.95 8.29 -1.11
N THR A 132 13.06 7.68 -1.43
CA THR A 132 13.18 6.75 -2.57
C THR A 132 13.61 5.37 -2.09
N ALA A 133 13.30 4.36 -2.89
CA ALA A 133 13.72 2.99 -2.65
C ALA A 133 14.37 2.44 -3.90
N ARG A 134 15.43 1.70 -3.73
CA ARG A 134 16.21 1.13 -4.83
C ARG A 134 16.57 -0.31 -4.53
N CYS A 135 16.52 -1.15 -5.55
CA CYS A 135 17.01 -2.50 -5.49
C CYS A 135 18.52 -2.51 -5.68
N LYS A 136 19.25 -3.18 -4.76
CA LYS A 136 20.70 -3.31 -4.85
C LYS A 136 21.11 -4.76 -4.63
N PRO A 137 22.05 -5.29 -5.43
CA PRO A 137 22.65 -6.58 -5.13
C PRO A 137 23.49 -6.50 -3.84
N ILE A 138 23.68 -7.63 -3.17
CA ILE A 138 24.39 -7.67 -1.90
C ILE A 138 25.81 -7.08 -2.00
N ALA A 139 26.46 -7.22 -3.15
CA ALA A 139 27.79 -6.69 -3.40
C ALA A 139 27.87 -5.16 -3.28
N ASP A 140 26.74 -4.47 -3.49
CA ASP A 140 26.66 -3.00 -3.46
C ASP A 140 26.15 -2.46 -2.12
N ILE A 141 25.84 -3.31 -1.17
CA ILE A 141 25.36 -2.91 0.16
C ILE A 141 26.50 -2.34 0.98
N LYS A 142 26.24 -1.21 1.63
CA LYS A 142 27.16 -0.52 2.53
C LYS A 142 26.67 -0.60 3.97
N GLU A 143 27.61 -0.59 4.90
CA GLU A 143 27.29 -0.49 6.33
C GLU A 143 26.38 0.71 6.59
N GLY A 144 25.29 0.49 7.31
CA GLY A 144 24.31 1.53 7.62
C GLY A 144 23.20 1.73 6.60
N ASP A 145 23.27 1.10 5.42
CA ASP A 145 22.17 1.12 4.46
C ASP A 145 20.91 0.58 5.11
N LEU A 146 19.79 1.33 4.99
CA LEU A 146 18.50 0.91 5.54
C LEU A 146 17.84 -0.08 4.60
N ILE A 147 17.70 -1.31 5.09
CA ILE A 147 17.24 -2.44 4.28
C ILE A 147 15.87 -2.91 4.77
N VAL A 148 14.97 -3.17 3.82
CA VAL A 148 13.64 -3.71 4.11
C VAL A 148 13.78 -5.15 4.61
N VAL A 149 13.21 -5.42 5.78
CA VAL A 149 13.14 -6.76 6.37
C VAL A 149 11.68 -7.20 6.51
N GLY A 150 11.43 -8.51 6.42
CA GLY A 150 10.08 -9.03 6.48
C GLY A 150 9.27 -8.73 5.21
N ARG A 151 8.00 -9.03 5.23
CA ARG A 151 7.08 -8.82 4.10
C ARG A 151 6.09 -7.69 4.31
N GLU A 152 6.02 -7.15 5.51
CA GLU A 152 5.10 -6.06 5.88
C GLU A 152 5.41 -4.81 5.04
N GLY A 153 4.39 -4.22 4.46
CA GLY A 153 4.52 -3.02 3.65
C GLY A 153 5.10 -3.23 2.26
N VAL A 154 5.26 -4.47 1.81
CA VAL A 154 5.76 -4.79 0.47
C VAL A 154 4.61 -5.28 -0.41
N LYS A 155 4.43 -4.64 -1.56
CA LYS A 155 3.39 -5.00 -2.54
C LYS A 155 4.05 -5.36 -3.88
N ILE A 156 3.78 -6.56 -4.35
CA ILE A 156 4.25 -7.04 -5.65
C ILE A 156 3.09 -7.00 -6.63
N THR A 157 3.34 -6.44 -7.81
CA THR A 157 2.38 -6.41 -8.90
C THR A 157 2.87 -7.34 -10.01
N PRO A 158 2.34 -8.56 -10.12
CA PRO A 158 2.71 -9.45 -11.23
C PRO A 158 2.28 -8.84 -12.56
N PRO A 159 2.98 -9.13 -13.66
CA PRO A 159 2.54 -8.69 -14.98
C PRO A 159 1.13 -9.21 -15.24
N GLN A 160 0.25 -8.32 -15.68
CA GLN A 160 -1.08 -8.74 -16.10
C GLN A 160 -0.91 -9.68 -17.29
N ARG A 161 -1.38 -10.90 -17.13
CA ARG A 161 -1.52 -11.76 -18.29
C ARG A 161 -2.51 -11.09 -19.22
N SER A 162 -2.04 -10.66 -20.39
CA SER A 162 -2.97 -10.31 -21.44
C SER A 162 -3.88 -11.54 -21.60
N ARG A 163 -5.18 -11.35 -21.37
CA ARG A 163 -6.14 -12.37 -21.78
C ARG A 163 -6.13 -12.38 -23.30
N GLY A 164 -5.09 -12.97 -23.88
CA GLY A 164 -5.03 -13.24 -25.30
C GLY A 164 -6.15 -14.20 -25.59
N ILE A 165 -7.02 -13.76 -26.37
CA ILE A 165 -8.04 -14.57 -26.98
C ILE A 165 -7.46 -15.07 -28.29
#